data_9abda19651571b81b1ad9085462cb115
#
_entry.id   9abda19651571b81b1ad9085462cb115
#
_cell.length_a   1.000
_cell.length_b   1.000
_cell.length_c   1.000
_cell.angle_alpha   90.00
_cell.angle_beta   90.00
_cell.angle_gamma   90.00
#
_symmetry.space_group_name_H-M   'P 1'
#
loop_
_entity.id
_entity.type
_entity.pdbx_description
1 polymer ?
#
loop_
_entity_poly.entity_id
_entity_poly.type
_entity_poly.pdbx_seq_one_letter_code
_entity_poly.pdbx_strand_id
1 'polypeptide(L)'
;MPTVHLPKKFGLLNAISINMSNMVGTGPFITVPAILATMGGPQALVCWFVGALIAIADGLVFAELGTTFPSSGGSYTYLRECFGREGLGRLMAWLFVWQFLFSATLEIATGTVGMALYTGFVFKGLVSRPWAMRALAAGFALVAMVLLYRKIRDIARIMLVLWSGLLLTSLWVVVEGAIHLKPHLLFDFPPGAFHLSLAFMLGLGNGTMLVMFNFLGYYNICNLGDEVREPERVIPRAIIGSIFLVLLLDLGISVSFTGVLPWREMIVPGTVIYDAVGSVFMQRVAGFWASQWLTVMVLLTAFASVYSMMLGYSRIPFAAALDGTFFRYFGKTHPKKDFPHRSLLLVGILSAFASLFDLVQIITALILARILIMFVGQIIGLLLLRKNHPEAPRPFRMWLYPLPALFAMACWLYIFLVQAFEPEGWKYMLYVLAVFVTGVGGYLVLARRQRYWPFAS
;
A
#
# COMPACT_ATOMS: atom_id res chain seq x y z
N MET A 1 11.55 -19.26 -23.02
CA MET A 1 12.78 -18.96 -22.25
C MET A 1 12.95 -20.09 -21.25
N PRO A 2 14.19 -20.60 -20.97
CA PRO A 2 14.36 -21.58 -19.93
C PRO A 2 13.92 -20.97 -18.60
N THR A 3 13.03 -21.66 -17.90
CA THR A 3 12.61 -21.30 -16.53
C THR A 3 13.82 -21.48 -15.63
N VAL A 4 14.46 -20.37 -15.26
CA VAL A 4 15.50 -20.38 -14.21
C VAL A 4 14.75 -20.66 -12.90
N HIS A 5 14.77 -21.93 -12.46
CA HIS A 5 14.23 -22.29 -11.16
C HIS A 5 15.13 -21.68 -10.07
N LEU A 6 14.63 -20.62 -9.42
CA LEU A 6 15.29 -20.04 -8.26
C LEU A 6 15.22 -21.03 -7.07
N PRO A 7 16.27 -21.11 -6.23
CA PRO A 7 16.24 -22.00 -5.07
C PRO A 7 15.14 -21.57 -4.08
N LYS A 8 14.31 -22.52 -3.64
CA LYS A 8 13.24 -22.28 -2.65
C LYS A 8 13.84 -21.95 -1.29
N LYS A 9 13.80 -20.66 -0.90
CA LYS A 9 14.47 -20.11 0.29
C LYS A 9 13.51 -19.75 1.40
N PHE A 10 12.27 -19.31 1.07
CA PHE A 10 11.38 -18.69 2.03
C PHE A 10 10.45 -19.69 2.70
N GLY A 11 10.61 -19.86 4.03
CA GLY A 11 9.65 -20.53 4.90
C GLY A 11 8.60 -19.56 5.46
N LEU A 12 7.70 -20.05 6.34
CA LEU A 12 6.56 -19.26 6.85
C LEU A 12 6.98 -17.96 7.56
N LEU A 13 7.96 -18.00 8.45
CA LEU A 13 8.41 -16.79 9.18
C LEU A 13 8.99 -15.74 8.21
N ASN A 14 9.79 -16.17 7.25
CA ASN A 14 10.33 -15.25 6.23
C ASN A 14 9.21 -14.65 5.37
N ALA A 15 8.22 -15.45 5.00
CA ALA A 15 7.08 -15.01 4.21
C ALA A 15 6.22 -13.98 4.96
N ILE A 16 5.94 -14.21 6.25
CA ILE A 16 5.26 -13.24 7.13
C ILE A 16 6.09 -11.95 7.22
N SER A 17 7.39 -12.05 7.46
CA SER A 17 8.28 -10.88 7.56
C SER A 17 8.31 -10.06 6.27
N ILE A 18 8.28 -10.70 5.09
CA ILE A 18 8.24 -10.02 3.79
C ILE A 18 6.93 -9.23 3.65
N ASN A 19 5.79 -9.80 3.99
CA ASN A 19 4.52 -9.07 3.98
C ASN A 19 4.54 -7.94 4.99
N MET A 20 4.89 -8.22 6.25
CA MET A 20 4.91 -7.23 7.33
C MET A 20 5.89 -6.08 7.05
N SER A 21 7.02 -6.33 6.41
CA SER A 21 7.99 -5.26 6.11
C SER A 21 7.44 -4.16 5.19
N ASN A 22 6.40 -4.46 4.44
CA ASN A 22 5.70 -3.48 3.62
C ASN A 22 4.45 -2.89 4.32
N MET A 23 3.76 -3.70 5.13
CA MET A 23 2.56 -3.30 5.86
C MET A 23 2.90 -2.47 7.10
N VAL A 24 3.86 -2.93 7.90
CA VAL A 24 4.33 -2.22 9.10
C VAL A 24 5.31 -1.14 8.69
N GLY A 25 4.80 0.06 8.59
CA GLY A 25 5.55 1.26 8.24
C GLY A 25 5.15 2.43 9.14
N THR A 26 5.24 3.62 8.59
CA THR A 26 4.80 4.84 9.26
C THR A 26 3.27 5.04 9.20
N GLY A 27 2.56 4.13 8.53
CA GLY A 27 1.13 4.23 8.26
C GLY A 27 0.30 4.67 9.45
N PRO A 28 0.18 3.91 10.56
CA PRO A 28 -0.66 4.29 11.68
C PRO A 28 -0.23 5.61 12.34
N PHE A 29 1.04 5.94 12.29
CA PHE A 29 1.56 7.21 12.84
C PHE A 29 1.12 8.45 12.05
N ILE A 30 0.64 8.27 10.81
CA ILE A 30 0.21 9.38 9.93
C ILE A 30 -1.27 9.29 9.55
N THR A 31 -1.93 8.14 9.71
CA THR A 31 -3.31 7.95 9.24
C THR A 31 -4.36 7.93 10.35
N VAL A 32 -3.99 7.63 11.61
CA VAL A 32 -4.97 7.54 12.72
C VAL A 32 -5.80 8.80 12.88
N PRO A 33 -5.24 10.03 12.88
CA PRO A 33 -6.06 11.25 12.96
C PRO A 33 -7.05 11.38 11.79
N ALA A 34 -6.60 11.04 10.57
CA ALA A 34 -7.45 11.08 9.39
C ALA A 34 -8.57 10.02 9.47
N ILE A 35 -8.28 8.80 9.95
CA ILE A 35 -9.28 7.74 10.16
C ILE A 35 -10.35 8.22 11.16
N LEU A 36 -9.94 8.79 12.30
CA LEU A 36 -10.88 9.34 13.29
C LEU A 36 -11.74 10.46 12.70
N ALA A 37 -11.15 11.31 11.86
CA ALA A 37 -11.85 12.42 11.21
C ALA A 37 -12.95 11.94 10.27
N THR A 38 -12.81 10.78 9.61
CA THR A 38 -13.83 10.28 8.65
C THR A 38 -15.19 10.00 9.30
N MET A 39 -15.20 9.60 10.55
CA MET A 39 -16.42 9.29 11.29
C MET A 39 -16.68 10.29 12.45
N GLY A 40 -15.76 11.24 12.66
CA GLY A 40 -15.87 12.25 13.71
C GLY A 40 -15.79 11.70 15.12
N GLY A 41 -14.97 10.65 15.36
CA GLY A 41 -14.79 10.14 16.71
C GLY A 41 -14.22 8.70 16.79
N PRO A 42 -14.14 8.14 18.02
CA PRO A 42 -13.53 6.82 18.29
C PRO A 42 -14.24 5.64 17.61
N GLN A 43 -15.52 5.77 17.22
CA GLN A 43 -16.23 4.75 16.44
C GLN A 43 -15.51 4.40 15.12
N ALA A 44 -14.66 5.26 14.61
CA ALA A 44 -13.83 5.01 13.44
C ALA A 44 -12.86 3.82 13.63
N LEU A 45 -12.58 3.39 14.87
CA LEU A 45 -11.80 2.18 15.13
C LEU A 45 -12.44 0.91 14.55
N VAL A 46 -13.76 0.92 14.30
CA VAL A 46 -14.45 -0.18 13.59
C VAL A 46 -13.89 -0.40 12.19
N CYS A 47 -13.37 0.64 11.53
CA CYS A 47 -12.75 0.53 10.22
C CYS A 47 -11.58 -0.47 10.17
N TRP A 48 -10.84 -0.66 11.29
CA TRP A 48 -9.75 -1.64 11.36
C TRP A 48 -10.26 -3.08 11.22
N PHE A 49 -11.38 -3.40 11.85
CA PHE A 49 -12.00 -4.74 11.74
C PHE A 49 -12.57 -4.96 10.35
N VAL A 50 -13.26 -3.97 9.79
CA VAL A 50 -13.81 -4.04 8.43
C VAL A 50 -12.67 -4.19 7.42
N GLY A 51 -11.62 -3.38 7.52
CA GLY A 51 -10.44 -3.46 6.67
C GLY A 51 -9.73 -4.81 6.77
N ALA A 52 -9.57 -5.36 7.97
CA ALA A 52 -8.98 -6.68 8.15
C ALA A 52 -9.83 -7.79 7.51
N LEU A 53 -11.15 -7.74 7.61
CA LEU A 53 -12.05 -8.68 6.94
C LEU A 53 -11.92 -8.60 5.42
N ILE A 54 -11.84 -7.38 4.86
CA ILE A 54 -11.61 -7.18 3.42
C ILE A 54 -10.23 -7.74 3.04
N ALA A 55 -9.19 -7.41 3.79
CA ALA A 55 -7.83 -7.87 3.52
C ALA A 55 -7.71 -9.39 3.59
N ILE A 56 -8.39 -10.06 4.54
CA ILE A 56 -8.42 -11.52 4.63
C ILE A 56 -9.17 -12.11 3.42
N ALA A 57 -10.35 -11.58 3.10
CA ALA A 57 -11.17 -12.09 2.00
C ALA A 57 -10.45 -11.95 0.63
N ASP A 58 -9.85 -10.80 0.38
CA ASP A 58 -9.04 -10.54 -0.82
C ASP A 58 -7.72 -11.32 -0.77
N GLY A 59 -7.11 -11.44 0.40
CA GLY A 59 -5.91 -12.25 0.65
C GLY A 59 -6.09 -13.72 0.28
N LEU A 60 -7.30 -14.28 0.47
CA LEU A 60 -7.63 -15.64 0.00
C LEU A 60 -7.66 -15.75 -1.53
N VAL A 61 -8.07 -14.68 -2.24
CA VAL A 61 -7.98 -14.61 -3.71
C VAL A 61 -6.51 -14.65 -4.14
N PHE A 62 -5.68 -13.79 -3.53
CA PHE A 62 -4.23 -13.79 -3.79
C PHE A 62 -3.56 -15.12 -3.45
N ALA A 63 -3.95 -15.77 -2.36
CA ALA A 63 -3.41 -17.06 -1.96
C ALA A 63 -3.73 -18.15 -2.99
N GLU A 64 -4.95 -18.21 -3.50
CA GLU A 64 -5.32 -19.18 -4.53
C GLU A 64 -4.59 -18.91 -5.85
N LEU A 65 -4.58 -17.67 -6.32
CA LEU A 65 -3.87 -17.30 -7.54
C LEU A 65 -2.35 -17.50 -7.40
N GLY A 66 -1.78 -17.14 -6.26
CA GLY A 66 -0.35 -17.26 -5.97
C GLY A 66 0.15 -18.70 -5.89
N THR A 67 -0.70 -19.62 -5.45
CA THR A 67 -0.40 -21.05 -5.41
C THR A 67 -0.66 -21.75 -6.74
N THR A 68 -1.61 -21.23 -7.53
CA THR A 68 -1.92 -21.73 -8.88
C THR A 68 -0.84 -21.32 -9.88
N PHE A 69 -0.36 -20.06 -9.76
CA PHE A 69 0.67 -19.50 -10.64
C PHE A 69 1.88 -19.02 -9.82
N PRO A 70 2.67 -19.94 -9.21
CA PRO A 70 3.82 -19.57 -8.40
C PRO A 70 4.94 -19.00 -9.26
N SER A 71 4.98 -17.67 -9.40
CA SER A 71 5.95 -16.95 -10.24
C SER A 71 6.39 -15.66 -9.59
N SER A 72 7.49 -15.11 -10.04
CA SER A 72 8.00 -13.78 -9.61
C SER A 72 7.22 -12.59 -10.21
N GLY A 73 6.07 -12.81 -10.80
CA GLY A 73 5.27 -11.76 -11.47
C GLY A 73 4.04 -11.31 -10.69
N GLY A 74 3.60 -12.07 -9.66
CA GLY A 74 2.42 -11.73 -8.85
C GLY A 74 1.20 -11.37 -9.70
N SER A 75 0.55 -10.26 -9.38
CA SER A 75 -0.65 -9.74 -10.05
C SER A 75 -0.53 -9.61 -11.56
N TYR A 76 0.66 -9.25 -12.06
CA TYR A 76 0.94 -9.20 -13.50
C TYR A 76 0.68 -10.55 -14.16
N THR A 77 1.22 -11.62 -13.59
CA THR A 77 1.05 -12.99 -14.09
C THR A 77 -0.39 -13.44 -13.94
N TYR A 78 -1.02 -13.18 -12.79
CA TYR A 78 -2.39 -13.64 -12.53
C TYR A 78 -3.38 -13.04 -13.53
N LEU A 79 -3.32 -11.74 -13.76
CA LEU A 79 -4.18 -11.08 -14.73
C LEU A 79 -3.94 -11.59 -16.16
N ARG A 80 -2.66 -11.83 -16.52
CA ARG A 80 -2.33 -12.37 -17.85
C ARG A 80 -2.89 -13.76 -18.07
N GLU A 81 -2.72 -14.66 -17.11
CA GLU A 81 -3.11 -16.06 -17.25
C GLU A 81 -4.63 -16.24 -17.13
N CYS A 82 -5.28 -15.55 -16.18
CA CYS A 82 -6.72 -15.68 -15.95
C CYS A 82 -7.60 -15.13 -17.07
N PHE A 83 -7.16 -14.08 -17.77
CA PHE A 83 -7.92 -13.46 -18.87
C PHE A 83 -7.51 -13.97 -20.26
N GLY A 84 -6.62 -14.97 -20.32
CA GLY A 84 -6.13 -15.54 -21.57
C GLY A 84 -4.88 -14.84 -22.09
N ARG A 85 -3.80 -15.60 -22.16
CA ARG A 85 -2.42 -15.16 -22.31
C ARG A 85 -2.14 -14.21 -23.46
N GLU A 86 -2.79 -14.39 -24.60
CA GLU A 86 -2.50 -13.68 -25.85
C GLU A 86 -3.54 -12.59 -26.20
N GLY A 87 -4.68 -12.57 -25.53
CA GLY A 87 -5.77 -11.64 -25.82
C GLY A 87 -5.93 -10.58 -24.73
N LEU A 88 -7.10 -10.61 -24.09
CA LEU A 88 -7.46 -9.71 -22.98
C LEU A 88 -6.46 -9.78 -21.82
N GLY A 89 -5.85 -10.95 -21.57
CA GLY A 89 -4.84 -11.11 -20.54
C GLY A 89 -3.61 -10.25 -20.75
N ARG A 90 -3.18 -10.04 -22.00
CA ARG A 90 -2.08 -9.13 -22.32
C ARG A 90 -2.46 -7.67 -22.04
N LEU A 91 -3.68 -7.27 -22.37
CA LEU A 91 -4.21 -5.94 -22.03
C LEU A 91 -4.28 -5.76 -20.50
N MET A 92 -4.81 -6.74 -19.76
CA MET A 92 -4.92 -6.67 -18.32
C MET A 92 -3.55 -6.59 -17.63
N ALA A 93 -2.57 -7.36 -18.10
CA ALA A 93 -1.18 -7.28 -17.63
C ALA A 93 -0.54 -5.91 -17.92
N TRP A 94 -0.77 -5.34 -19.11
CA TRP A 94 -0.35 -3.99 -19.46
C TRP A 94 -1.01 -2.95 -18.55
N LEU A 95 -2.34 -3.00 -18.39
CA LEU A 95 -3.08 -2.07 -17.53
C LEU A 95 -2.62 -2.15 -16.07
N PHE A 96 -2.27 -3.36 -15.59
CA PHE A 96 -1.67 -3.51 -14.27
C PHE A 96 -0.34 -2.75 -14.16
N VAL A 97 0.59 -2.92 -15.10
CA VAL A 97 1.88 -2.21 -15.07
C VAL A 97 1.68 -0.70 -15.20
N TRP A 98 0.75 -0.29 -16.06
CA TRP A 98 0.44 1.11 -16.29
C TRP A 98 -0.11 1.79 -15.02
N GLN A 99 -1.20 1.26 -14.44
CA GLN A 99 -1.76 1.81 -13.20
C GLN A 99 -0.78 1.72 -12.03
N PHE A 100 0.02 0.62 -11.98
CA PHE A 100 1.01 0.44 -10.93
C PHE A 100 2.08 1.53 -10.96
N LEU A 101 2.50 1.98 -12.15
CA LEU A 101 3.45 3.09 -12.26
C LEU A 101 2.93 4.35 -11.55
N PHE A 102 1.64 4.68 -11.69
CA PHE A 102 1.04 5.82 -11.01
C PHE A 102 0.81 5.54 -9.52
N SER A 103 0.21 4.40 -9.18
CA SER A 103 -0.09 4.07 -7.79
C SER A 103 1.16 3.85 -6.93
N ALA A 104 2.22 3.26 -7.48
CA ALA A 104 3.48 3.06 -6.78
C ALA A 104 4.20 4.38 -6.46
N THR A 105 4.12 5.36 -7.37
CA THR A 105 4.72 6.70 -7.13
C THR A 105 3.96 7.47 -6.06
N LEU A 106 2.64 7.32 -6.00
CA LEU A 106 1.81 7.85 -4.91
C LEU A 106 2.16 7.16 -3.57
N GLU A 107 2.37 5.85 -3.56
CA GLU A 107 2.75 5.12 -2.34
C GLU A 107 4.11 5.56 -1.80
N ILE A 108 5.10 5.79 -2.66
CA ILE A 108 6.38 6.39 -2.26
C ILE A 108 6.16 7.80 -1.69
N ALA A 109 5.29 8.59 -2.31
CA ALA A 109 4.98 9.94 -1.87
C ALA A 109 4.33 10.00 -0.48
N THR A 110 3.53 9.00 -0.08
CA THR A 110 2.98 8.95 1.29
C THR A 110 4.09 8.92 2.34
N GLY A 111 5.13 8.14 2.09
CA GLY A 111 6.30 8.06 2.99
C GLY A 111 7.05 9.39 3.07
N THR A 112 7.28 10.07 1.94
CA THR A 112 8.01 11.34 1.92
C THR A 112 7.21 12.49 2.52
N VAL A 113 5.89 12.53 2.31
CA VAL A 113 4.99 13.49 2.97
C VAL A 113 4.94 13.23 4.47
N GLY A 114 4.82 11.96 4.90
CA GLY A 114 4.90 11.58 6.31
C GLY A 114 6.21 12.05 6.96
N MET A 115 7.36 11.89 6.27
CA MET A 115 8.63 12.43 6.74
C MET A 115 8.60 13.96 6.90
N ALA A 116 8.04 14.68 5.95
CA ALA A 116 7.91 16.13 6.04
C ALA A 116 7.06 16.54 7.25
N LEU A 117 5.91 15.89 7.48
CA LEU A 117 5.02 16.16 8.63
C LEU A 117 5.77 15.96 9.97
N TYR A 118 6.49 14.85 10.14
CA TYR A 118 7.27 14.60 11.36
C TYR A 118 8.48 15.53 11.48
N THR A 119 9.09 15.98 10.38
CA THR A 119 10.11 17.04 10.41
C THR A 119 9.52 18.36 10.90
N GLY A 120 8.27 18.68 10.55
CA GLY A 120 7.53 19.82 11.07
C GLY A 120 7.36 19.82 12.59
N PHE A 121 7.25 18.64 13.23
CA PHE A 121 7.22 18.55 14.69
C PHE A 121 8.50 19.08 15.33
N VAL A 122 9.67 18.79 14.75
CA VAL A 122 10.97 19.28 15.24
C VAL A 122 11.17 20.75 14.89
N PHE A 123 10.85 21.14 13.67
CA PHE A 123 11.04 22.48 13.14
C PHE A 123 9.70 23.20 12.95
N LYS A 124 9.10 23.64 14.06
CA LYS A 124 7.75 24.25 14.10
C LYS A 124 7.54 25.41 13.10
N GLY A 125 8.61 26.12 12.74
CA GLY A 125 8.54 27.19 11.73
C GLY A 125 8.27 26.70 10.29
N LEU A 126 8.40 25.41 10.01
CA LEU A 126 8.07 24.83 8.70
C LEU A 126 6.56 24.62 8.53
N VAL A 127 5.85 24.26 9.61
CA VAL A 127 4.41 23.97 9.57
C VAL A 127 3.60 25.18 9.06
N SER A 128 4.04 26.39 9.40
CA SER A 128 3.41 27.64 8.94
C SER A 128 3.66 27.96 7.45
N ARG A 129 4.45 27.15 6.76
CA ARG A 129 4.84 27.37 5.35
C ARG A 129 4.51 26.14 4.50
N PRO A 130 3.28 25.96 4.00
CA PRO A 130 2.86 24.75 3.25
C PRO A 130 3.75 24.44 2.04
N TRP A 131 4.23 25.46 1.33
CA TRP A 131 5.14 25.26 0.20
C TRP A 131 6.50 24.67 0.62
N ALA A 132 7.01 25.04 1.81
CA ALA A 132 8.27 24.50 2.31
C ALA A 132 8.12 23.02 2.73
N MET A 133 6.99 22.63 3.30
CA MET A 133 6.66 21.25 3.62
C MET A 133 6.60 20.39 2.35
N ARG A 134 5.92 20.87 1.29
CA ARG A 134 5.82 20.19 0.01
C ARG A 134 7.20 20.06 -0.68
N ALA A 135 7.99 21.13 -0.67
CA ALA A 135 9.35 21.13 -1.21
C ALA A 135 10.26 20.15 -0.44
N LEU A 136 10.11 20.07 0.89
CA LEU A 136 10.84 19.11 1.73
C LEU A 136 10.46 17.66 1.39
N ALA A 137 9.16 17.37 1.26
CA ALA A 137 8.68 16.04 0.87
C ALA A 137 9.23 15.62 -0.51
N ALA A 138 9.16 16.50 -1.51
CA ALA A 138 9.74 16.25 -2.82
C ALA A 138 11.26 16.08 -2.74
N GLY A 139 11.95 16.86 -1.89
CA GLY A 139 13.38 16.74 -1.62
C GLY A 139 13.77 15.36 -1.09
N PHE A 140 13.00 14.77 -0.16
CA PHE A 140 13.24 13.41 0.32
C PHE A 140 13.13 12.37 -0.79
N ALA A 141 12.15 12.49 -1.69
CA ALA A 141 12.02 11.59 -2.84
C ALA A 141 13.24 11.69 -3.77
N LEU A 142 13.69 12.93 -4.07
CA LEU A 142 14.87 13.16 -4.91
C LEU A 142 16.16 12.65 -4.25
N VAL A 143 16.33 12.84 -2.93
CA VAL A 143 17.48 12.30 -2.18
C VAL A 143 17.50 10.78 -2.26
N ALA A 144 16.37 10.11 -2.03
CA ALA A 144 16.26 8.66 -2.15
C ALA A 144 16.63 8.19 -3.56
N MET A 145 16.13 8.86 -4.60
CA MET A 145 16.45 8.57 -6.01
C MET A 145 17.96 8.71 -6.29
N VAL A 146 18.59 9.80 -5.83
CA VAL A 146 20.03 10.05 -6.04
C VAL A 146 20.89 9.02 -5.30
N LEU A 147 20.50 8.64 -4.08
CA LEU A 147 21.21 7.62 -3.33
C LEU A 147 21.09 6.24 -3.98
N LEU A 148 19.94 5.89 -4.56
CA LEU A 148 19.75 4.67 -5.34
C LEU A 148 20.57 4.65 -6.63
N TYR A 149 20.88 5.81 -7.18
CA TYR A 149 21.77 5.92 -8.33
C TYR A 149 23.23 5.57 -7.99
N ARG A 150 23.59 5.57 -6.69
CA ARG A 150 24.87 5.10 -6.17
C ARG A 150 24.74 3.67 -5.69
N LYS A 151 25.73 2.81 -6.00
CA LYS A 151 25.73 1.41 -5.57
C LYS A 151 26.01 1.35 -4.05
N ILE A 152 24.99 1.14 -3.20
CA ILE A 152 25.17 0.93 -1.76
C ILE A 152 25.08 -0.58 -1.50
N ARG A 153 26.13 -1.17 -0.95
CA ARG A 153 26.26 -2.64 -0.77
C ARG A 153 25.49 -3.22 0.42
N ASP A 154 25.20 -2.41 1.45
CA ASP A 154 24.69 -2.92 2.74
C ASP A 154 23.23 -2.52 3.05
N ILE A 155 22.45 -2.18 2.02
CA ILE A 155 21.07 -1.69 2.17
C ILE A 155 20.20 -2.67 2.96
N ALA A 156 20.28 -3.97 2.67
CA ALA A 156 19.42 -4.98 3.31
C ALA A 156 19.61 -5.04 4.84
N ARG A 157 20.85 -4.89 5.33
CA ARG A 157 21.13 -4.87 6.76
C ARG A 157 20.58 -3.61 7.43
N ILE A 158 20.79 -2.45 6.78
CA ILE A 158 20.27 -1.17 7.28
C ILE A 158 18.74 -1.23 7.36
N MET A 159 18.08 -1.75 6.32
CA MET A 159 16.63 -1.94 6.30
C MET A 159 16.14 -2.82 7.44
N LEU A 160 16.81 -3.95 7.69
CA LEU A 160 16.44 -4.87 8.76
C LEU A 160 16.53 -4.20 10.13
N VAL A 161 17.62 -3.46 10.39
CA VAL A 161 17.83 -2.75 11.67
C VAL A 161 16.75 -1.67 11.85
N LEU A 162 16.48 -0.87 10.83
CA LEU A 162 15.48 0.20 10.89
C LEU A 162 14.08 -0.35 11.08
N TRP A 163 13.72 -1.43 10.37
CA TRP A 163 12.43 -2.09 10.52
C TRP A 163 12.25 -2.71 11.91
N SER A 164 13.29 -3.37 12.45
CA SER A 164 13.26 -3.89 13.83
C SER A 164 13.12 -2.75 14.84
N GLY A 165 13.82 -1.63 14.63
CA GLY A 165 13.69 -0.43 15.46
C GLY A 165 12.27 0.14 15.45
N LEU A 166 11.62 0.18 14.28
CA LEU A 166 10.22 0.63 14.19
C LEU A 166 9.26 -0.30 14.93
N LEU A 167 9.42 -1.62 14.77
CA LEU A 167 8.59 -2.59 15.49
C LEU A 167 8.70 -2.42 17.00
N LEU A 168 9.93 -2.29 17.52
CA LEU A 168 10.16 -2.07 18.95
C LEU A 168 9.57 -0.73 19.40
N THR A 169 9.71 0.33 18.60
CA THR A 169 9.12 1.63 18.91
C THR A 169 7.58 1.57 18.87
N SER A 170 6.99 0.86 17.92
CA SER A 170 5.54 0.64 17.85
C SER A 170 5.01 -0.13 19.06
N LEU A 171 5.72 -1.18 19.48
CA LEU A 171 5.38 -1.92 20.69
C LEU A 171 5.51 -1.04 21.96
N TRP A 172 6.53 -0.19 22.03
CA TRP A 172 6.67 0.77 23.12
C TRP A 172 5.49 1.74 23.17
N VAL A 173 5.03 2.27 22.01
CA VAL A 173 3.83 3.11 21.93
C VAL A 173 2.60 2.37 22.47
N VAL A 174 2.43 1.10 22.12
CA VAL A 174 1.29 0.27 22.59
C VAL A 174 1.38 0.06 24.11
N VAL A 175 2.57 -0.20 24.64
CA VAL A 175 2.78 -0.38 26.10
C VAL A 175 2.50 0.92 26.86
N GLU A 176 3.05 2.05 26.40
CA GLU A 176 2.78 3.35 27.03
C GLU A 176 1.28 3.72 26.93
N GLY A 177 0.67 3.39 25.80
CA GLY A 177 -0.78 3.57 25.62
C GLY A 177 -1.59 2.76 26.62
N ALA A 178 -1.22 1.50 26.87
CA ALA A 178 -1.90 0.64 27.83
C ALA A 178 -1.73 1.15 29.27
N ILE A 179 -0.53 1.64 29.63
CA ILE A 179 -0.23 2.18 30.97
C ILE A 179 -1.02 3.48 31.24
N HIS A 180 -1.12 4.35 30.25
CA HIS A 180 -1.73 5.68 30.39
C HIS A 180 -3.17 5.75 29.85
N LEU A 181 -3.80 4.60 29.55
CA LEU A 181 -5.14 4.51 28.98
C LEU A 181 -6.18 5.18 29.88
N LYS A 182 -6.94 6.08 29.28
CA LYS A 182 -8.11 6.73 29.89
C LYS A 182 -9.38 6.23 29.20
N PRO A 183 -10.09 5.25 29.78
CA PRO A 183 -11.23 4.62 29.14
C PRO A 183 -12.30 5.63 28.69
N HIS A 184 -12.50 6.71 29.44
CA HIS A 184 -13.48 7.75 29.10
C HIS A 184 -13.15 8.47 27.77
N LEU A 185 -11.87 8.55 27.33
CA LEU A 185 -11.49 9.13 26.04
C LEU A 185 -11.76 8.13 24.90
N LEU A 186 -11.49 6.85 25.14
CA LEU A 186 -11.72 5.79 24.15
C LEU A 186 -13.20 5.59 23.84
N PHE A 187 -14.06 5.78 24.86
CA PHE A 187 -15.51 5.63 24.73
C PHE A 187 -16.27 6.98 24.66
N ASP A 188 -15.57 8.10 24.42
CA ASP A 188 -16.15 9.42 24.19
C ASP A 188 -16.77 9.51 22.79
N PHE A 189 -17.84 8.74 22.60
CA PHE A 189 -18.57 8.73 21.32
C PHE A 189 -19.44 9.98 21.18
N PRO A 190 -19.43 10.62 20.00
CA PRO A 190 -20.39 11.69 19.73
C PRO A 190 -21.85 11.15 19.71
N PRO A 191 -22.86 11.99 19.98
CA PRO A 191 -24.25 11.57 19.90
C PRO A 191 -24.59 10.95 18.55
N GLY A 192 -25.19 9.75 18.55
CA GLY A 192 -25.55 9.05 17.32
C GLY A 192 -24.38 8.38 16.58
N ALA A 193 -23.24 8.17 17.23
CA ALA A 193 -22.02 7.60 16.65
C ALA A 193 -22.21 6.32 15.85
N PHE A 194 -23.16 5.46 16.24
CA PHE A 194 -23.47 4.19 15.59
C PHE A 194 -24.84 4.19 14.87
N HIS A 195 -25.42 5.37 14.65
CA HIS A 195 -26.64 5.46 13.87
C HIS A 195 -26.31 5.20 12.39
N LEU A 196 -26.94 4.18 11.79
CA LEU A 196 -26.73 3.76 10.41
C LEU A 196 -27.33 4.80 9.43
N SER A 197 -26.70 5.95 9.32
CA SER A 197 -27.02 7.03 8.39
C SER A 197 -26.15 6.98 7.15
N LEU A 198 -26.50 7.75 6.12
CA LEU A 198 -25.64 7.93 4.96
C LEU A 198 -24.25 8.45 5.38
N ALA A 199 -24.19 9.42 6.31
CA ALA A 199 -22.93 9.97 6.82
C ALA A 199 -22.07 8.88 7.51
N PHE A 200 -22.70 7.97 8.28
CA PHE A 200 -21.99 6.82 8.87
C PHE A 200 -21.40 5.91 7.77
N MET A 201 -22.18 5.58 6.76
CA MET A 201 -21.72 4.72 5.66
C MET A 201 -20.59 5.39 4.87
N LEU A 202 -20.70 6.67 4.54
CA LEU A 202 -19.63 7.41 3.86
C LEU A 202 -18.36 7.45 4.73
N GLY A 203 -18.50 7.78 6.01
CA GLY A 203 -17.38 7.77 6.96
C GLY A 203 -16.72 6.41 7.11
N LEU A 204 -17.51 5.33 7.19
CA LEU A 204 -17.01 3.95 7.25
C LEU A 204 -16.23 3.58 5.98
N GLY A 205 -16.72 3.94 4.79
CA GLY A 205 -16.03 3.68 3.52
C GLY A 205 -14.71 4.43 3.42
N ASN A 206 -14.69 5.73 3.76
CA ASN A 206 -13.49 6.55 3.76
C ASN A 206 -12.48 6.09 4.81
N GLY A 207 -12.92 5.80 6.03
CA GLY A 207 -12.06 5.29 7.09
C GLY A 207 -11.48 3.92 6.74
N THR A 208 -12.29 3.02 6.18
CA THR A 208 -11.83 1.71 5.71
C THR A 208 -10.82 1.85 4.57
N MET A 209 -10.98 2.80 3.66
CA MET A 209 -9.99 3.09 2.62
C MET A 209 -8.63 3.47 3.21
N LEU A 210 -8.59 4.34 4.22
CA LEU A 210 -7.35 4.72 4.91
C LEU A 210 -6.74 3.54 5.69
N VAL A 211 -7.57 2.70 6.28
CA VAL A 211 -7.12 1.45 6.93
C VAL A 211 -6.56 0.47 5.90
N MET A 212 -7.20 0.31 4.73
CA MET A 212 -6.68 -0.56 3.67
C MET A 212 -5.32 -0.11 3.15
N PHE A 213 -5.00 1.19 3.19
CA PHE A 213 -3.65 1.68 2.91
C PHE A 213 -2.62 1.06 3.86
N ASN A 214 -2.93 0.91 5.14
CA ASN A 214 -2.02 0.28 6.12
C ASN A 214 -1.88 -1.24 5.91
N PHE A 215 -2.89 -1.89 5.35
CA PHE A 215 -2.81 -3.31 4.99
C PHE A 215 -2.11 -3.57 3.64
N LEU A 216 -1.83 -2.56 2.80
CA LEU A 216 -1.16 -2.80 1.52
C LEU A 216 0.16 -3.55 1.71
N GLY A 217 0.34 -4.64 0.94
CA GLY A 217 1.52 -5.49 1.04
C GLY A 217 1.27 -6.89 1.60
N TYR A 218 0.07 -7.22 2.12
CA TYR A 218 -0.26 -8.59 2.55
C TYR A 218 -0.06 -9.64 1.45
N TYR A 219 -0.04 -9.23 0.19
CA TYR A 219 0.16 -10.08 -0.99
C TYR A 219 1.62 -10.11 -1.49
N ASN A 220 2.57 -9.45 -0.84
CA ASN A 220 3.93 -9.32 -1.37
C ASN A 220 4.66 -10.65 -1.54
N ILE A 221 4.39 -11.64 -0.68
CA ILE A 221 4.95 -12.98 -0.83
C ILE A 221 4.56 -13.64 -2.15
N CYS A 222 3.40 -13.26 -2.72
CA CYS A 222 2.95 -13.77 -4.01
C CYS A 222 3.86 -13.33 -5.17
N ASN A 223 4.58 -12.22 -5.03
CA ASN A 223 5.55 -11.75 -6.01
C ASN A 223 6.86 -12.58 -6.01
N LEU A 224 7.02 -13.47 -5.03
CA LEU A 224 8.19 -14.34 -4.85
C LEU A 224 7.77 -15.82 -4.82
N GLY A 225 6.63 -16.16 -5.42
CA GLY A 225 5.99 -17.45 -5.31
C GLY A 225 6.88 -18.64 -5.72
N ASP A 226 7.78 -18.45 -6.67
CA ASP A 226 8.75 -19.44 -7.15
C ASP A 226 9.90 -19.72 -6.14
N GLU A 227 10.18 -18.81 -5.21
CA GLU A 227 11.19 -18.97 -4.15
C GLU A 227 10.61 -19.48 -2.83
N VAL A 228 9.28 -19.67 -2.73
CA VAL A 228 8.60 -20.13 -1.51
C VAL A 228 8.67 -21.65 -1.38
N ARG A 229 8.99 -22.13 -0.16
CA ARG A 229 8.90 -23.55 0.19
C ARG A 229 7.45 -23.92 0.44
N GLU A 230 6.97 -25.06 -0.07
CA GLU A 230 5.57 -25.51 0.09
C GLU A 230 4.55 -24.35 -0.10
N PRO A 231 4.53 -23.70 -1.28
CA PRO A 231 3.75 -22.47 -1.49
C PRO A 231 2.28 -22.64 -1.15
N GLU A 232 1.71 -23.83 -1.34
CA GLU A 232 0.33 -24.20 -1.04
C GLU A 232 -0.05 -24.05 0.45
N ARG A 233 0.96 -24.13 1.34
CA ARG A 233 0.79 -23.99 2.80
C ARG A 233 1.31 -22.67 3.31
N VAL A 234 2.47 -22.24 2.81
CA VAL A 234 3.17 -21.05 3.31
C VAL A 234 2.48 -19.77 2.87
N ILE A 235 2.08 -19.65 1.60
CA ILE A 235 1.49 -18.40 1.07
C ILE A 235 0.18 -18.05 1.83
N PRO A 236 -0.84 -18.93 1.94
CA PRO A 236 -2.06 -18.60 2.64
C PRO A 236 -1.85 -18.24 4.11
N ARG A 237 -1.00 -19.01 4.81
CA ARG A 237 -0.69 -18.79 6.23
C ARG A 237 0.08 -17.49 6.44
N ALA A 238 0.98 -17.14 5.53
CA ALA A 238 1.73 -15.89 5.61
C ALA A 238 0.82 -14.68 5.41
N ILE A 239 -0.10 -14.73 4.45
CA ILE A 239 -1.07 -13.66 4.18
C ILE A 239 -1.95 -13.45 5.41
N ILE A 240 -2.63 -14.48 5.90
CA ILE A 240 -3.54 -14.38 7.05
C ILE A 240 -2.78 -13.97 8.31
N GLY A 241 -1.63 -14.59 8.55
CA GLY A 241 -0.80 -14.29 9.73
C GLY A 241 -0.29 -12.86 9.75
N SER A 242 0.18 -12.33 8.59
CA SER A 242 0.64 -10.95 8.51
C SER A 242 -0.50 -9.95 8.71
N ILE A 243 -1.69 -10.18 8.13
CA ILE A 243 -2.86 -9.32 8.32
C ILE A 243 -3.26 -9.29 9.80
N PHE A 244 -3.31 -10.44 10.47
CA PHE A 244 -3.68 -10.51 11.87
C PHE A 244 -2.67 -9.80 12.78
N LEU A 245 -1.38 -9.99 12.56
CA LEU A 245 -0.31 -9.33 13.35
C LEU A 245 -0.32 -7.82 13.15
N VAL A 246 -0.52 -7.35 11.91
CA VAL A 246 -0.61 -5.92 11.60
C VAL A 246 -1.88 -5.31 12.18
N LEU A 247 -3.03 -6.02 12.11
CA LEU A 247 -4.26 -5.57 12.77
C LEU A 247 -4.03 -5.33 14.27
N LEU A 248 -3.40 -6.29 14.96
CA LEU A 248 -3.13 -6.15 16.39
C LEU A 248 -2.22 -4.96 16.70
N LEU A 249 -1.18 -4.76 15.90
CA LEU A 249 -0.22 -3.67 16.10
C LEU A 249 -0.85 -2.31 15.81
N ASP A 250 -1.48 -2.15 14.65
CA ASP A 250 -2.00 -0.85 14.20
C ASP A 250 -3.27 -0.45 14.97
N LEU A 251 -4.13 -1.42 15.30
CA LEU A 251 -5.26 -1.19 16.20
C LEU A 251 -4.75 -0.84 17.61
N GLY A 252 -3.71 -1.53 18.09
CA GLY A 252 -3.06 -1.21 19.37
C GLY A 252 -2.54 0.22 19.42
N ILE A 253 -1.85 0.68 18.37
CA ILE A 253 -1.39 2.06 18.24
C ILE A 253 -2.59 3.03 18.20
N SER A 254 -3.62 2.72 17.41
CA SER A 254 -4.82 3.56 17.29
C SER A 254 -5.57 3.70 18.62
N VAL A 255 -5.73 2.61 19.35
CA VAL A 255 -6.32 2.58 20.70
C VAL A 255 -5.45 3.38 21.68
N SER A 256 -4.12 3.27 21.59
CA SER A 256 -3.20 4.03 22.44
C SER A 256 -3.36 5.53 22.22
N PHE A 257 -3.39 5.98 20.98
CA PHE A 257 -3.58 7.40 20.69
C PHE A 257 -4.95 7.88 21.13
N THR A 258 -6.01 7.18 20.77
CA THR A 258 -7.40 7.57 21.09
C THR A 258 -7.70 7.51 22.59
N GLY A 259 -7.06 6.57 23.30
CA GLY A 259 -7.24 6.41 24.75
C GLY A 259 -6.42 7.36 25.62
N VAL A 260 -5.47 8.10 25.05
CA VAL A 260 -4.62 9.06 25.80
C VAL A 260 -4.84 10.50 25.35
N LEU A 261 -5.08 10.71 24.06
CA LEU A 261 -5.30 12.02 23.46
C LEU A 261 -6.79 12.23 23.19
N PRO A 262 -7.35 13.41 23.49
CA PRO A 262 -8.72 13.74 23.11
C PRO A 262 -8.85 13.71 21.57
N TRP A 263 -9.75 12.90 21.04
CA TRP A 263 -9.91 12.74 19.61
C TRP A 263 -10.26 14.06 18.89
N ARG A 264 -10.99 14.97 19.57
CA ARG A 264 -11.34 16.30 19.02
C ARG A 264 -10.13 17.16 18.69
N GLU A 265 -9.02 16.99 19.43
CA GLU A 265 -7.76 17.68 19.15
C GLU A 265 -7.01 17.02 17.97
N MET A 266 -7.15 15.69 17.79
CA MET A 266 -6.45 14.94 16.75
C MET A 266 -7.03 15.13 15.36
N ILE A 267 -8.35 15.42 15.22
CA ILE A 267 -9.01 15.46 13.91
C ILE A 267 -8.95 16.83 13.20
N VAL A 268 -8.23 17.81 13.74
CA VAL A 268 -8.10 19.14 13.15
C VAL A 268 -6.89 19.18 12.21
N PRO A 269 -7.09 19.20 10.87
CA PRO A 269 -6.00 19.20 9.90
C PRO A 269 -5.10 20.43 10.05
N GLY A 270 -3.79 20.27 9.79
CA GLY A 270 -2.79 21.32 9.86
C GLY A 270 -2.36 21.69 11.29
N THR A 271 -2.78 20.93 12.29
CA THR A 271 -2.24 21.04 13.65
C THR A 271 -1.09 20.05 13.86
N VAL A 272 -0.18 20.39 14.77
CA VAL A 272 0.96 19.52 15.09
C VAL A 272 0.51 18.14 15.59
N ILE A 273 -0.62 18.08 16.30
CA ILE A 273 -1.18 16.84 16.82
C ILE A 273 -1.78 15.96 15.69
N TYR A 274 -2.36 16.57 14.66
CA TYR A 274 -2.83 15.86 13.48
C TYR A 274 -1.66 15.34 12.64
N ASP A 275 -0.64 16.19 12.42
CA ASP A 275 0.47 15.90 11.50
C ASP A 275 1.50 14.92 12.08
N ALA A 276 1.70 14.91 13.41
CA ALA A 276 2.70 14.10 14.10
C ALA A 276 2.17 13.51 15.41
N VAL A 277 1.00 12.87 15.33
CA VAL A 277 0.26 12.34 16.50
C VAL A 277 1.12 11.44 17.39
N GLY A 278 1.97 10.58 16.82
CA GLY A 278 2.85 9.70 17.58
C GLY A 278 3.84 10.46 18.45
N SER A 279 4.46 11.52 17.90
CA SER A 279 5.43 12.35 18.66
C SER A 279 4.75 13.15 19.77
N VAL A 280 3.54 13.69 19.51
CA VAL A 280 2.74 14.38 20.52
C VAL A 280 2.29 13.41 21.63
N PHE A 281 1.85 12.21 21.25
CA PHE A 281 1.50 11.15 22.18
C PHE A 281 2.68 10.84 23.13
N MET A 282 3.85 10.50 22.57
CA MET A 282 5.04 10.18 23.37
C MET A 282 5.51 11.35 24.22
N GLN A 283 5.34 12.59 23.76
CA GLN A 283 5.65 13.77 24.56
C GLN A 283 4.78 13.85 25.82
N ARG A 284 3.48 13.48 25.70
CA ARG A 284 2.53 13.52 26.82
C ARG A 284 2.73 12.39 27.83
N VAL A 285 3.12 11.19 27.39
CA VAL A 285 3.21 9.99 28.26
C VAL A 285 4.61 9.74 28.78
N ALA A 286 5.65 9.96 27.98
CA ALA A 286 7.04 9.61 28.32
C ALA A 286 8.02 10.81 28.21
N GLY A 287 7.50 12.00 27.89
CA GLY A 287 8.25 13.24 27.90
C GLY A 287 9.01 13.58 26.62
N PHE A 288 9.77 14.68 26.67
CA PHE A 288 10.43 15.27 25.51
C PHE A 288 11.37 14.29 24.76
N TRP A 289 12.23 13.59 25.49
CA TRP A 289 13.20 12.67 24.88
C TRP A 289 12.55 11.51 24.15
N ALA A 290 11.47 10.97 24.70
CA ALA A 290 10.70 9.89 24.05
C ALA A 290 10.06 10.36 22.73
N SER A 291 9.54 11.60 22.70
CA SER A 291 8.98 12.17 21.48
C SER A 291 10.02 12.39 20.38
N GLN A 292 11.24 12.85 20.75
CA GLN A 292 12.35 13.02 19.81
C GLN A 292 12.82 11.66 19.27
N TRP A 293 12.94 10.66 20.16
CA TRP A 293 13.31 9.30 19.76
C TRP A 293 12.30 8.73 18.76
N LEU A 294 11.00 8.81 19.07
CA LEU A 294 9.97 8.35 18.14
C LEU A 294 10.06 9.08 16.80
N THR A 295 10.20 10.41 16.82
CA THR A 295 10.32 11.20 15.60
C THR A 295 11.47 10.73 14.73
N VAL A 296 12.66 10.52 15.32
CA VAL A 296 13.84 10.02 14.60
C VAL A 296 13.58 8.62 14.03
N MET A 297 12.98 7.72 14.82
CA MET A 297 12.66 6.38 14.35
C MET A 297 11.65 6.40 13.18
N VAL A 298 10.60 7.21 13.26
CA VAL A 298 9.65 7.39 12.17
C VAL A 298 10.33 7.94 10.92
N LEU A 299 11.17 8.97 11.03
CA LEU A 299 11.91 9.55 9.90
C LEU A 299 12.85 8.55 9.23
N LEU A 300 13.66 7.85 10.01
CA LEU A 300 14.61 6.86 9.51
C LEU A 300 13.89 5.69 8.82
N THR A 301 12.80 5.22 9.41
CA THR A 301 12.04 4.10 8.87
C THR A 301 11.24 4.50 7.62
N ALA A 302 10.62 5.69 7.63
CA ALA A 302 9.97 6.23 6.45
C ALA A 302 10.97 6.35 5.29
N PHE A 303 12.16 6.87 5.56
CA PHE A 303 13.22 6.96 4.54
C PHE A 303 13.63 5.58 4.02
N ALA A 304 13.80 4.61 4.91
CA ALA A 304 14.10 3.23 4.56
C ALA A 304 13.01 2.61 3.68
N SER A 305 11.73 2.81 4.04
CA SER A 305 10.59 2.32 3.26
C SER A 305 10.53 2.98 1.88
N VAL A 306 10.65 4.30 1.79
CA VAL A 306 10.71 5.05 0.52
C VAL A 306 11.83 4.53 -0.38
N TYR A 307 13.01 4.33 0.20
CA TYR A 307 14.17 3.80 -0.51
C TYR A 307 13.92 2.38 -1.05
N SER A 308 13.39 1.49 -0.22
CA SER A 308 13.08 0.11 -0.58
C SER A 308 11.98 0.02 -1.65
N MET A 309 10.89 0.77 -1.46
CA MET A 309 9.80 0.83 -2.44
C MET A 309 10.29 1.36 -3.78
N MET A 310 11.05 2.44 -3.81
CA MET A 310 11.59 3.02 -5.04
C MET A 310 12.52 2.04 -5.77
N LEU A 311 13.36 1.31 -5.02
CA LEU A 311 14.21 0.25 -5.56
C LEU A 311 13.40 -0.89 -6.18
N GLY A 312 12.39 -1.39 -5.46
CA GLY A 312 11.54 -2.50 -5.90
C GLY A 312 10.66 -2.11 -7.09
N TYR A 313 9.96 -0.98 -6.97
CA TYR A 313 8.98 -0.52 -7.96
C TYR A 313 9.61 -0.09 -9.27
N SER A 314 10.85 0.41 -9.26
CA SER A 314 11.58 0.70 -10.50
C SER A 314 11.87 -0.54 -11.35
N ARG A 315 11.82 -1.74 -10.79
CA ARG A 315 12.04 -3.00 -11.51
C ARG A 315 10.81 -3.49 -12.27
N ILE A 316 9.60 -3.05 -11.90
CA ILE A 316 8.36 -3.52 -12.55
C ILE A 316 8.25 -3.04 -14.00
N PRO A 317 8.36 -1.73 -14.32
CA PRO A 317 8.38 -1.27 -15.70
C PRO A 317 9.55 -1.86 -16.51
N PHE A 318 10.70 -2.09 -15.85
CA PHE A 318 11.87 -2.70 -16.48
C PHE A 318 11.60 -4.16 -16.87
N ALA A 319 11.09 -4.98 -15.95
CA ALA A 319 10.78 -6.38 -16.21
C ALA A 319 9.70 -6.53 -17.30
N ALA A 320 8.64 -5.72 -17.23
CA ALA A 320 7.59 -5.70 -18.24
C ALA A 320 8.10 -5.26 -19.63
N ALA A 321 9.10 -4.38 -19.68
CA ALA A 321 9.74 -3.96 -20.94
C ALA A 321 10.62 -5.07 -21.54
N LEU A 322 11.30 -5.89 -20.71
CA LEU A 322 12.07 -7.06 -21.15
C LEU A 322 11.14 -8.16 -21.67
N ASP A 323 9.99 -8.35 -21.04
CA ASP A 323 8.96 -9.32 -21.46
C ASP A 323 8.15 -8.86 -22.70
N GLY A 324 8.46 -7.68 -23.24
CA GLY A 324 7.79 -7.10 -24.41
C GLY A 324 6.38 -6.58 -24.15
N THR A 325 5.91 -6.59 -22.91
CA THR A 325 4.59 -6.09 -22.52
C THR A 325 4.59 -4.60 -22.26
N PHE A 326 5.75 -3.96 -22.07
CA PHE A 326 5.85 -2.54 -21.83
C PHE A 326 6.84 -1.86 -22.82
N PHE A 327 6.96 -0.53 -22.78
CA PHE A 327 7.82 0.21 -23.68
C PHE A 327 9.30 -0.22 -23.57
N ARG A 328 9.91 -0.66 -24.66
CA ARG A 328 11.32 -1.11 -24.73
C ARG A 328 12.32 -0.08 -24.20
N TYR A 329 11.94 1.20 -24.16
CA TYR A 329 12.76 2.28 -23.61
C TYR A 329 13.17 2.01 -22.15
N PHE A 330 12.30 1.42 -21.35
CA PHE A 330 12.53 1.11 -19.92
C PHE A 330 13.30 -0.19 -19.69
N GLY A 331 13.47 -1.02 -20.70
CA GLY A 331 14.24 -2.27 -20.65
C GLY A 331 15.77 -2.09 -20.69
N LYS A 332 16.29 -0.86 -20.57
CA LYS A 332 17.74 -0.59 -20.60
C LYS A 332 18.31 -0.42 -19.21
N THR A 333 19.41 -1.14 -18.92
CA THR A 333 20.23 -0.97 -17.73
C THR A 333 21.28 0.12 -17.89
N HIS A 334 21.83 0.58 -16.78
CA HIS A 334 22.93 1.55 -16.78
C HIS A 334 24.23 0.85 -17.23
N PRO A 335 24.99 1.40 -18.23
CA PRO A 335 26.13 0.71 -18.84
C PRO A 335 27.25 0.28 -17.87
N LYS A 336 27.44 0.99 -16.75
CA LYS A 336 28.52 0.76 -15.78
C LYS A 336 28.04 0.15 -14.45
N LYS A 337 26.74 0.16 -14.16
CA LYS A 337 26.23 -0.14 -12.81
C LYS A 337 25.15 -1.22 -12.77
N ASP A 338 24.70 -1.73 -13.93
CA ASP A 338 23.75 -2.83 -14.12
C ASP A 338 22.44 -2.71 -13.33
N PHE A 339 21.83 -1.51 -13.33
CA PHE A 339 20.51 -1.29 -12.74
C PHE A 339 19.58 -0.53 -13.70
N PRO A 340 18.24 -0.62 -13.55
CA PRO A 340 17.27 -0.02 -14.46
C PRO A 340 17.15 1.51 -14.25
N HIS A 341 18.15 2.27 -14.65
CA HIS A 341 18.27 3.70 -14.38
C HIS A 341 17.10 4.53 -14.92
N ARG A 342 16.54 4.17 -16.09
CA ARG A 342 15.44 4.92 -16.72
C ARG A 342 14.13 4.75 -15.95
N SER A 343 13.85 3.54 -15.51
CA SER A 343 12.68 3.25 -14.67
C SER A 343 12.82 3.89 -13.29
N LEU A 344 14.04 3.89 -12.73
CA LEU A 344 14.30 4.56 -11.44
C LEU A 344 14.08 6.07 -11.54
N LEU A 345 14.60 6.73 -12.59
CA LEU A 345 14.40 8.16 -12.80
C LEU A 345 12.91 8.50 -12.98
N LEU A 346 12.18 7.70 -13.76
CA LEU A 346 10.74 7.90 -13.95
C LEU A 346 9.99 7.81 -12.61
N VAL A 347 10.19 6.74 -11.86
CA VAL A 347 9.52 6.53 -10.57
C VAL A 347 9.92 7.63 -9.59
N GLY A 348 11.20 8.00 -9.49
CA GLY A 348 11.67 9.02 -8.57
C GLY A 348 11.12 10.42 -8.88
N ILE A 349 11.09 10.83 -10.16
CA ILE A 349 10.54 12.14 -10.57
C ILE A 349 9.03 12.19 -10.33
N LEU A 350 8.30 11.13 -10.72
CA LEU A 350 6.86 11.08 -10.48
C LEU A 350 6.53 11.06 -8.99
N SER A 351 7.32 10.38 -8.16
CA SER A 351 7.13 10.40 -6.70
C SER A 351 7.41 11.78 -6.10
N ALA A 352 8.44 12.48 -6.56
CA ALA A 352 8.71 13.85 -6.13
C ALA A 352 7.57 14.82 -6.52
N PHE A 353 7.00 14.66 -7.70
CA PHE A 353 5.81 15.41 -8.11
C PHE A 353 4.58 15.04 -7.24
N ALA A 354 4.33 13.75 -7.01
CA ALA A 354 3.24 13.28 -6.18
C ALA A 354 3.36 13.78 -4.72
N SER A 355 4.57 14.00 -4.22
CA SER A 355 4.82 14.54 -2.87
C SER A 355 4.40 16.01 -2.69
N LEU A 356 3.96 16.70 -3.75
CA LEU A 356 3.42 18.06 -3.69
C LEU A 356 1.95 18.11 -3.26
N PHE A 357 1.27 16.97 -3.21
CA PHE A 357 -0.14 16.84 -2.80
C PHE A 357 -0.26 16.48 -1.32
N ASP A 358 -1.45 16.63 -0.76
CA ASP A 358 -1.72 16.33 0.63
C ASP A 358 -1.83 14.81 0.85
N LEU A 359 -1.46 14.34 2.06
CA LEU A 359 -1.35 12.92 2.39
C LEU A 359 -2.63 12.13 2.09
N VAL A 360 -3.80 12.63 2.52
CA VAL A 360 -5.08 11.95 2.32
C VAL A 360 -5.43 11.89 0.83
N GLN A 361 -5.15 12.95 0.08
CA GLN A 361 -5.36 12.98 -1.38
C GLN A 361 -4.50 11.92 -2.08
N ILE A 362 -3.23 11.79 -1.68
CA ILE A 362 -2.33 10.80 -2.24
C ILE A 362 -2.82 9.38 -1.93
N ILE A 363 -3.21 9.10 -0.69
CA ILE A 363 -3.72 7.78 -0.28
C ILE A 363 -5.01 7.45 -1.04
N THR A 364 -5.93 8.39 -1.17
CA THR A 364 -7.19 8.21 -1.91
C THR A 364 -6.91 7.86 -3.37
N ALA A 365 -6.10 8.68 -4.06
CA ALA A 365 -5.75 8.44 -5.46
C ALA A 365 -5.02 7.10 -5.67
N LEU A 366 -4.11 6.73 -4.74
CA LEU A 366 -3.38 5.47 -4.73
C LEU A 366 -4.33 4.26 -4.67
N ILE A 367 -5.22 4.24 -3.68
CA ILE A 367 -6.13 3.12 -3.46
C ILE A 367 -7.10 2.99 -4.64
N LEU A 368 -7.74 4.08 -5.04
CA LEU A 368 -8.71 4.08 -6.15
C LEU A 368 -8.09 3.61 -7.48
N ALA A 369 -6.84 3.99 -7.75
CA ALA A 369 -6.14 3.51 -8.95
C ALA A 369 -5.95 1.99 -8.96
N ARG A 370 -5.81 1.35 -7.80
CA ARG A 370 -5.61 -0.11 -7.67
C ARG A 370 -6.91 -0.91 -7.71
N ILE A 371 -8.04 -0.33 -7.26
CA ILE A 371 -9.28 -1.08 -7.04
C ILE A 371 -9.71 -1.83 -8.30
N LEU A 372 -9.88 -1.13 -9.42
CA LEU A 372 -10.53 -1.73 -10.59
C LEU A 372 -9.67 -2.80 -11.29
N ILE A 373 -8.37 -2.54 -11.44
CA ILE A 373 -7.49 -3.43 -12.21
C ILE A 373 -6.88 -4.48 -11.31
N MET A 374 -6.29 -4.07 -10.19
CA MET A 374 -5.55 -4.99 -9.34
C MET A 374 -6.49 -5.84 -8.47
N PHE A 375 -7.38 -5.24 -7.68
CA PHE A 375 -8.21 -6.01 -6.75
C PHE A 375 -9.42 -6.63 -7.45
N VAL A 376 -10.32 -5.83 -8.00
CA VAL A 376 -11.53 -6.34 -8.69
C VAL A 376 -11.15 -7.17 -9.91
N GLY A 377 -10.15 -6.73 -10.70
CA GLY A 377 -9.68 -7.48 -11.86
C GLY A 377 -9.19 -8.88 -11.51
N GLN A 378 -8.44 -9.05 -10.40
CA GLN A 378 -7.99 -10.38 -9.97
C GLN A 378 -9.11 -11.26 -9.43
N ILE A 379 -10.08 -10.66 -8.71
CA ILE A 379 -11.27 -11.40 -8.27
C ILE A 379 -12.02 -11.94 -9.48
N ILE A 380 -12.30 -11.10 -10.49
CA ILE A 380 -12.94 -11.52 -11.74
C ILE A 380 -12.08 -12.59 -12.43
N GLY A 381 -10.76 -12.40 -12.47
CA GLY A 381 -9.81 -13.37 -13.02
C GLY A 381 -9.93 -14.74 -12.35
N LEU A 382 -10.00 -14.80 -11.01
CA LEU A 382 -10.20 -16.05 -10.28
C LEU A 382 -11.55 -16.71 -10.62
N LEU A 383 -12.63 -15.93 -10.70
CA LEU A 383 -13.95 -16.44 -11.08
C LEU A 383 -13.93 -17.03 -12.49
N LEU A 384 -13.29 -16.33 -13.45
CA LEU A 384 -13.13 -16.82 -14.83
C LEU A 384 -12.25 -18.08 -14.88
N LEU A 385 -11.14 -18.12 -14.16
CA LEU A 385 -10.27 -19.28 -14.08
C LEU A 385 -11.01 -20.52 -13.59
N ARG A 386 -11.80 -20.37 -12.53
CA ARG A 386 -12.58 -21.49 -11.99
C ARG A 386 -13.70 -21.96 -12.93
N LYS A 387 -14.30 -21.02 -13.69
CA LYS A 387 -15.35 -21.34 -14.66
C LYS A 387 -14.81 -22.00 -15.93
N ASN A 388 -13.73 -21.45 -16.49
CA ASN A 388 -13.23 -21.84 -17.80
C ASN A 388 -12.20 -22.99 -17.72
N HIS A 389 -11.52 -23.13 -16.59
CA HIS A 389 -10.48 -24.15 -16.35
C HIS A 389 -10.71 -24.85 -15.01
N PRO A 390 -11.83 -25.60 -14.84
CA PRO A 390 -12.17 -26.27 -13.58
C PRO A 390 -11.13 -27.33 -13.18
N GLU A 391 -10.44 -27.93 -14.17
CA GLU A 391 -9.38 -28.92 -14.03
C GLU A 391 -8.01 -28.36 -13.64
N ALA A 392 -7.80 -27.04 -13.75
CA ALA A 392 -6.52 -26.43 -13.45
C ALA A 392 -6.06 -26.77 -12.02
N PRO A 393 -4.79 -27.16 -11.84
CA PRO A 393 -4.27 -27.48 -10.50
C PRO A 393 -4.28 -26.26 -9.60
N ARG A 394 -5.01 -26.37 -8.49
CA ARG A 394 -5.10 -25.34 -7.44
C ARG A 394 -4.68 -25.95 -6.12
N PRO A 395 -3.40 -25.87 -5.78
CA PRO A 395 -2.87 -26.49 -4.56
C PRO A 395 -3.50 -25.93 -3.28
N PHE A 396 -3.80 -24.64 -3.26
CA PHE A 396 -4.68 -24.03 -2.25
C PHE A 396 -6.00 -23.64 -2.91
N ARG A 397 -7.12 -23.97 -2.26
CA ARG A 397 -8.48 -23.56 -2.66
C ARG A 397 -9.07 -22.68 -1.60
N MET A 398 -9.54 -21.49 -1.98
CA MET A 398 -10.23 -20.56 -1.10
C MET A 398 -11.38 -21.25 -0.37
N TRP A 399 -11.43 -21.06 0.94
CA TRP A 399 -12.54 -21.53 1.78
C TRP A 399 -13.81 -20.78 1.47
N LEU A 400 -14.97 -21.44 1.61
CA LEU A 400 -16.30 -20.86 1.40
C LEU A 400 -16.52 -20.18 0.05
N TYR A 401 -15.74 -20.55 -0.98
CA TYR A 401 -15.94 -20.00 -2.32
C TYR A 401 -17.38 -20.11 -2.79
N PRO A 402 -18.00 -19.09 -3.45
CA PRO A 402 -17.38 -17.81 -3.87
C PRO A 402 -17.54 -16.65 -2.88
N LEU A 403 -18.07 -16.89 -1.67
CA LEU A 403 -18.47 -15.83 -0.73
C LEU A 403 -17.34 -14.83 -0.39
N PRO A 404 -16.11 -15.24 -0.02
CA PRO A 404 -15.07 -14.27 0.31
C PRO A 404 -14.69 -13.40 -0.91
N ALA A 405 -14.62 -13.99 -2.11
CA ALA A 405 -14.32 -13.27 -3.35
C ALA A 405 -15.38 -12.21 -3.67
N LEU A 406 -16.67 -12.58 -3.57
CA LEU A 406 -17.78 -11.65 -3.81
C LEU A 406 -17.86 -10.58 -2.72
N PHE A 407 -17.62 -10.93 -1.46
CA PHE A 407 -17.54 -9.97 -0.35
C PHE A 407 -16.42 -8.95 -0.58
N ALA A 408 -15.20 -9.41 -0.89
CA ALA A 408 -14.08 -8.51 -1.17
C ALA A 408 -14.39 -7.60 -2.36
N MET A 409 -14.96 -8.14 -3.44
CA MET A 409 -15.36 -7.35 -4.61
C MET A 409 -16.40 -6.29 -4.25
N ALA A 410 -17.44 -6.65 -3.51
CA ALA A 410 -18.48 -5.72 -3.07
C ALA A 410 -17.90 -4.60 -2.20
N CYS A 411 -17.00 -4.94 -1.25
CA CYS A 411 -16.36 -3.96 -0.39
C CYS A 411 -15.40 -3.03 -1.17
N TRP A 412 -14.62 -3.54 -2.12
CA TRP A 412 -13.77 -2.71 -2.96
C TRP A 412 -14.59 -1.75 -3.83
N LEU A 413 -15.69 -2.24 -4.42
CA LEU A 413 -16.61 -1.39 -5.18
C LEU A 413 -17.30 -0.36 -4.27
N TYR A 414 -17.67 -0.74 -3.04
CA TYR A 414 -18.23 0.19 -2.07
C TYR A 414 -17.22 1.33 -1.74
N ILE A 415 -15.97 1.00 -1.41
CA ILE A 415 -14.91 1.99 -1.15
C ILE A 415 -14.74 2.91 -2.38
N PHE A 416 -14.79 2.35 -3.59
CA PHE A 416 -14.70 3.14 -4.82
C PHE A 416 -15.90 4.08 -4.99
N LEU A 417 -17.12 3.58 -4.80
CA LEU A 417 -18.34 4.35 -5.00
C LEU A 417 -18.55 5.43 -3.94
N VAL A 418 -18.11 5.22 -2.70
CA VAL A 418 -18.18 6.24 -1.64
C VAL A 418 -17.53 7.54 -2.10
N GLN A 419 -16.45 7.47 -2.87
CA GLN A 419 -15.78 8.68 -3.37
C GLN A 419 -16.64 9.52 -4.32
N ALA A 420 -17.63 8.92 -4.98
CA ALA A 420 -18.54 9.68 -5.85
C ALA A 420 -19.47 10.62 -5.07
N PHE A 421 -19.65 10.38 -3.76
CA PHE A 421 -20.48 11.20 -2.87
C PHE A 421 -19.67 12.27 -2.13
N GLU A 422 -18.34 12.24 -2.21
CA GLU A 422 -17.48 13.25 -1.62
C GLU A 422 -17.46 14.54 -2.46
N PRO A 423 -17.40 15.73 -1.85
CA PRO A 423 -17.46 17.00 -2.57
C PRO A 423 -16.40 17.15 -3.68
N GLU A 424 -15.20 16.62 -3.45
CA GLU A 424 -14.09 16.62 -4.42
C GLU A 424 -13.86 15.26 -5.08
N GLY A 425 -14.69 14.27 -4.82
CA GLY A 425 -14.54 12.88 -5.27
C GLY A 425 -14.48 12.74 -6.79
N TRP A 426 -15.14 13.62 -7.53
CA TRP A 426 -15.07 13.66 -8.98
C TRP A 426 -13.63 13.80 -9.52
N LYS A 427 -12.74 14.49 -8.80
CA LYS A 427 -11.32 14.64 -9.17
C LYS A 427 -10.61 13.29 -9.21
N TYR A 428 -10.88 12.45 -8.21
CA TYR A 428 -10.30 11.11 -8.15
C TYR A 428 -10.91 10.17 -9.18
N MET A 429 -12.21 10.27 -9.44
CA MET A 429 -12.87 9.51 -10.51
C MET A 429 -12.28 9.88 -11.87
N LEU A 430 -12.08 11.18 -12.13
CA LEU A 430 -11.43 11.67 -13.34
C LEU A 430 -9.98 11.18 -13.45
N TYR A 431 -9.23 11.18 -12.33
CA TYR A 431 -7.87 10.65 -12.28
C TYR A 431 -7.84 9.16 -12.65
N VAL A 432 -8.69 8.33 -12.05
CA VAL A 432 -8.77 6.90 -12.35
C VAL A 432 -9.16 6.67 -13.81
N LEU A 433 -10.14 7.42 -14.30
CA LEU A 433 -10.57 7.37 -15.70
C LEU A 433 -9.42 7.76 -16.65
N ALA A 434 -8.68 8.81 -16.33
CA ALA A 434 -7.52 9.26 -17.11
C ALA A 434 -6.41 8.18 -17.13
N VAL A 435 -6.10 7.58 -15.99
CA VAL A 435 -5.13 6.46 -15.91
C VAL A 435 -5.60 5.29 -16.75
N PHE A 436 -6.88 4.92 -16.69
CA PHE A 436 -7.44 3.82 -17.47
C PHE A 436 -7.43 4.12 -18.98
N VAL A 437 -7.96 5.28 -19.40
CA VAL A 437 -8.05 5.67 -20.84
C VAL A 437 -6.66 5.81 -21.45
N THR A 438 -5.72 6.46 -20.74
CA THR A 438 -4.34 6.59 -21.23
C THR A 438 -3.63 5.23 -21.24
N GLY A 439 -3.96 4.33 -20.31
CA GLY A 439 -3.46 2.95 -20.30
C GLY A 439 -3.95 2.16 -21.52
N VAL A 440 -5.25 2.18 -21.80
CA VAL A 440 -5.82 1.54 -22.99
C VAL A 440 -5.24 2.14 -24.27
N GLY A 441 -5.15 3.48 -24.37
CA GLY A 441 -4.56 4.18 -25.50
C GLY A 441 -3.09 3.77 -25.73
N GLY A 442 -2.29 3.74 -24.66
CA GLY A 442 -0.90 3.29 -24.71
C GLY A 442 -0.76 1.83 -25.16
N TYR A 443 -1.65 0.95 -24.68
CA TYR A 443 -1.72 -0.44 -25.14
C TYR A 443 -2.01 -0.55 -26.63
N LEU A 444 -3.03 0.17 -27.11
CA LEU A 444 -3.43 0.11 -28.53
C LEU A 444 -2.30 0.59 -29.46
N VAL A 445 -1.56 1.64 -29.06
CA VAL A 445 -0.37 2.11 -29.79
C VAL A 445 0.71 1.02 -29.83
N LEU A 446 0.98 0.36 -28.69
CA LEU A 446 1.97 -0.72 -28.64
C LEU A 446 1.52 -1.94 -29.44
N ALA A 447 0.26 -2.35 -29.27
CA ALA A 447 -0.34 -3.50 -29.96
C ALA A 447 -0.32 -3.32 -31.46
N ARG A 448 -0.62 -2.12 -31.99
CA ARG A 448 -0.54 -1.81 -33.41
C ARG A 448 0.89 -1.91 -33.96
N ARG A 449 1.87 -1.41 -33.18
CA ARG A 449 3.28 -1.44 -33.58
C ARG A 449 3.86 -2.87 -33.59
N GLN A 450 3.40 -3.71 -32.69
CA GLN A 450 3.93 -5.07 -32.50
C GLN A 450 3.02 -6.16 -33.08
N ARG A 451 1.92 -5.77 -33.71
CA ARG A 451 0.89 -6.68 -34.28
C ARG A 451 0.35 -7.68 -33.25
N TYR A 452 0.05 -7.19 -32.05
CA TYR A 452 -0.66 -7.95 -31.01
C TYR A 452 -2.16 -7.75 -31.12
N TRP A 453 -2.91 -8.59 -30.38
CA TRP A 453 -4.36 -8.39 -30.23
C TRP A 453 -4.68 -6.94 -29.78
N PRO A 454 -5.67 -6.24 -30.34
CA PRO A 454 -6.65 -6.67 -31.36
C PRO A 454 -6.17 -6.55 -32.81
N PHE A 455 -4.93 -6.20 -33.08
CA PHE A 455 -4.35 -5.97 -34.42
C PHE A 455 -3.51 -7.17 -34.92
N ALA A 456 -3.59 -8.32 -34.26
CA ALA A 456 -3.00 -9.54 -34.75
C ALA A 456 -3.85 -10.02 -35.95
N SER A 457 -3.26 -9.99 -37.17
CA SER A 457 -3.82 -10.59 -38.38
C SER A 457 -3.52 -12.07 -38.41
#